data_0e99aa6b760adf74f5924923d4a00978
#
_entry.id   0e99aa6b760adf74f5924923d4a00978
#
_cell.length_a   1.000
_cell.length_b   1.000
_cell.length_c   1.000
_cell.angle_alpha   90.00
_cell.angle_beta   90.00
_cell.angle_gamma   90.00
#
_symmetry.space_group_name_H-M   'P 1'
#
loop_
_entity.id
_entity.type
_entity.pdbx_description
1 polymer ?
#
loop_
_entity_poly.entity_id
_entity_poly.type
_entity_poly.pdbx_seq_one_letter_code
_entity_poly.pdbx_strand_id
1 'polypeptide(L)'
;LEGRTVVSFASNDYLGLTAHPVVQAAAIEATTRWGSGSGASRLVVGSRPIHHELEDAIAQWRGADAAVLFPTGFAANLGLLATLGGTGVVIHSDELNHASIIDGCRMARANGAAVHRYRHLDLDHLATNLAANAGARQVVVTDTVFSMDGDIAPIDELASLCAQHDALLVVDEAHAVLEPPPEPLVNGAIVVQVGTLSKTLGALGGFVAGPRSLIDLLVNRARTYIFTTAPSPADSAAALAAIRVVQSEEGAALQQRLRQHIARVAPGHPSPIIPVILGDEGSALAASQRLLELGLLVPAIRPPTVAVGSSRLRIALSAAHTDDQIAALVDALRMLETDGGQ
;
A
#
# COMPACT_ATOMS: atom_id res chain seq x y z
N LEU A 1 -16.95 -14.22 13.32
CA LEU A 1 -17.87 -14.10 12.21
C LEU A 1 -19.15 -14.89 12.58
N GLU A 2 -20.34 -14.26 12.53
CA GLU A 2 -21.62 -14.90 12.86
C GLU A 2 -21.62 -15.68 14.19
N GLY A 3 -20.98 -15.10 15.21
CA GLY A 3 -20.86 -15.70 16.54
C GLY A 3 -19.80 -16.80 16.68
N ARG A 4 -19.06 -17.10 15.63
CA ARG A 4 -17.92 -18.05 15.65
C ARG A 4 -16.58 -17.30 15.62
N THR A 5 -15.60 -17.83 16.35
CA THR A 5 -14.21 -17.37 16.24
C THR A 5 -13.57 -18.01 15.00
N VAL A 6 -12.95 -17.20 14.16
CA VAL A 6 -12.22 -17.67 12.96
C VAL A 6 -10.82 -17.03 12.93
N VAL A 7 -9.88 -17.72 12.31
CA VAL A 7 -8.54 -17.17 12.01
C VAL A 7 -8.63 -16.40 10.70
N SER A 8 -8.26 -15.12 10.72
CA SER A 8 -8.37 -14.26 9.54
C SER A 8 -7.06 -14.24 8.74
N PHE A 9 -7.11 -14.72 7.52
CA PHE A 9 -6.08 -14.57 6.50
C PHE A 9 -6.49 -13.52 5.44
N ALA A 10 -7.25 -12.52 5.87
CA ALA A 10 -7.78 -11.45 5.01
C ALA A 10 -7.27 -10.05 5.39
N SER A 11 -6.69 -9.90 6.59
CA SER A 11 -6.21 -8.61 7.09
C SER A 11 -4.88 -8.21 6.46
N ASN A 12 -4.72 -6.91 6.19
CA ASN A 12 -3.45 -6.33 5.78
C ASN A 12 -2.59 -5.81 6.95
N ASP A 13 -2.92 -6.20 8.19
CA ASP A 13 -2.11 -5.94 9.39
C ASP A 13 -0.93 -6.94 9.42
N TYR A 14 0.03 -6.73 8.52
CA TYR A 14 1.10 -7.70 8.24
C TYR A 14 2.02 -7.99 9.42
N LEU A 15 2.19 -7.02 10.33
CA LEU A 15 3.03 -7.18 11.53
C LEU A 15 2.22 -7.33 12.82
N GLY A 16 0.86 -7.27 12.75
CA GLY A 16 -0.01 -7.37 13.91
C GLY A 16 0.00 -6.14 14.81
N LEU A 17 0.37 -4.97 14.27
CA LEU A 17 0.55 -3.75 15.06
C LEU A 17 -0.75 -3.10 15.51
N THR A 18 -1.91 -3.45 14.94
CA THR A 18 -3.22 -2.98 15.42
C THR A 18 -3.50 -3.36 16.88
N ALA A 19 -2.96 -4.49 17.33
CA ALA A 19 -3.12 -4.99 18.70
C ALA A 19 -1.86 -4.77 19.57
N HIS A 20 -0.83 -4.09 19.04
CA HIS A 20 0.43 -3.90 19.74
C HIS A 20 0.28 -2.94 20.95
N PRO A 21 0.72 -3.32 22.18
CA PRO A 21 0.46 -2.54 23.38
C PRO A 21 0.98 -1.10 23.31
N VAL A 22 2.18 -0.89 22.75
CA VAL A 22 2.79 0.45 22.62
C VAL A 22 2.00 1.32 21.64
N VAL A 23 1.49 0.74 20.56
CA VAL A 23 0.68 1.43 19.54
C VAL A 23 -0.67 1.84 20.14
N GLN A 24 -1.34 0.92 20.85
CA GLN A 24 -2.59 1.19 21.54
C GLN A 24 -2.43 2.26 22.64
N ALA A 25 -1.38 2.17 23.45
CA ALA A 25 -1.11 3.14 24.51
C ALA A 25 -0.91 4.56 23.94
N ALA A 26 -0.19 4.71 22.85
CA ALA A 26 0.01 5.99 22.17
C ALA A 26 -1.31 6.59 21.66
N ALA A 27 -2.20 5.77 21.08
CA ALA A 27 -3.53 6.21 20.65
C ALA A 27 -4.39 6.69 21.83
N ILE A 28 -4.39 5.97 22.95
CA ILE A 28 -5.15 6.30 24.17
C ILE A 28 -4.64 7.63 24.77
N GLU A 29 -3.32 7.79 24.88
CA GLU A 29 -2.70 9.02 25.38
C GLU A 29 -3.08 10.22 24.50
N ALA A 30 -2.94 10.09 23.19
CA ALA A 30 -3.28 11.15 22.24
C ALA A 30 -4.77 11.52 22.30
N THR A 31 -5.66 10.52 22.43
CA THR A 31 -7.10 10.76 22.63
C THR A 31 -7.37 11.54 23.90
N THR A 32 -6.70 11.19 25.00
CA THR A 32 -6.85 11.87 26.29
C THR A 32 -6.37 13.33 26.22
N ARG A 33 -5.28 13.56 25.48
CA ARG A 33 -4.64 14.88 25.38
C ARG A 33 -5.33 15.84 24.42
N TRP A 34 -5.76 15.34 23.26
CA TRP A 34 -6.25 16.18 22.15
C TRP A 34 -7.71 15.90 21.74
N GLY A 35 -8.37 14.93 22.34
CA GLY A 35 -9.72 14.50 21.97
C GLY A 35 -9.71 13.48 20.84
N SER A 36 -10.91 13.02 20.44
CA SER A 36 -11.12 11.94 19.48
C SER A 36 -10.92 12.35 18.01
N GLY A 37 -10.77 13.65 17.72
CA GLY A 37 -10.64 14.14 16.34
C GLY A 37 -10.01 15.52 16.26
N SER A 38 -9.67 15.96 15.06
CA SER A 38 -8.96 17.23 14.81
C SER A 38 -9.87 18.44 14.65
N GLY A 39 -11.16 18.24 14.33
CA GLY A 39 -12.19 19.27 14.29
C GLY A 39 -12.14 20.26 13.12
N ALA A 40 -11.06 20.26 12.33
CA ALA A 40 -10.86 21.15 11.17
C ALA A 40 -9.79 20.59 10.22
N SER A 41 -9.63 21.22 9.05
CA SER A 41 -8.53 20.91 8.13
C SER A 41 -7.17 21.35 8.70
N ARG A 42 -6.07 20.77 8.17
CA ARG A 42 -4.70 21.07 8.56
C ARG A 42 -4.36 22.56 8.47
N LEU A 43 -4.79 23.23 7.42
CA LEU A 43 -4.50 24.65 7.15
C LEU A 43 -5.35 25.65 7.94
N VAL A 44 -6.37 25.17 8.65
CA VAL A 44 -7.20 26.03 9.53
C VAL A 44 -6.73 25.88 10.98
N VAL A 45 -7.34 24.97 11.75
CA VAL A 45 -6.98 24.73 13.16
C VAL A 45 -6.88 23.24 13.49
N GLY A 46 -6.94 22.37 12.49
CA GLY A 46 -6.89 20.90 12.68
C GLY A 46 -5.50 20.37 12.93
N SER A 47 -4.44 21.14 12.65
CA SER A 47 -3.06 20.70 12.87
C SER A 47 -2.74 20.63 14.37
N ARG A 48 -2.02 19.57 14.76
CA ARG A 48 -1.51 19.33 16.11
C ARG A 48 -0.02 18.99 16.02
N PRO A 49 0.79 19.18 17.10
CA PRO A 49 2.20 18.81 17.10
C PRO A 49 2.44 17.38 16.62
N ILE A 50 1.62 16.42 17.03
CA ILE A 50 1.75 15.02 16.66
C ILE A 50 1.69 14.77 15.13
N HIS A 51 0.99 15.61 14.36
CA HIS A 51 0.99 15.49 12.91
C HIS A 51 2.34 15.82 12.31
N HIS A 52 3.01 16.89 12.79
CA HIS A 52 4.34 17.28 12.33
C HIS A 52 5.39 16.27 12.78
N GLU A 53 5.31 15.80 14.03
CA GLU A 53 6.20 14.75 14.55
C GLU A 53 6.10 13.47 13.70
N LEU A 54 4.90 13.11 13.28
CA LEU A 54 4.69 11.95 12.38
C LEU A 54 5.21 12.23 10.97
N GLU A 55 5.00 13.41 10.41
CA GLU A 55 5.53 13.81 9.09
C GLU A 55 7.07 13.75 9.09
N ASP A 56 7.72 14.27 10.13
CA ASP A 56 9.17 14.22 10.30
C ASP A 56 9.67 12.77 10.44
N ALA A 57 8.98 11.95 11.24
CA ALA A 57 9.33 10.55 11.42
C ALA A 57 9.17 9.74 10.12
N ILE A 58 8.13 10.01 9.32
CA ILE A 58 7.94 9.38 8.01
C ILE A 58 9.06 9.80 7.05
N ALA A 59 9.38 11.10 6.99
CA ALA A 59 10.46 11.60 6.14
C ALA A 59 11.79 10.91 6.49
N GLN A 60 12.12 10.82 7.77
CA GLN A 60 13.32 10.12 8.23
C GLN A 60 13.30 8.63 7.90
N TRP A 61 12.17 7.95 8.16
CA TRP A 61 12.02 6.50 7.89
C TRP A 61 12.13 6.17 6.40
N ARG A 62 11.65 7.08 5.55
CA ARG A 62 11.65 6.91 4.09
C ARG A 62 12.87 7.53 3.41
N GLY A 63 13.80 8.11 4.15
CA GLY A 63 14.99 8.77 3.62
C GLY A 63 14.66 10.02 2.78
N ALA A 64 13.45 10.58 2.88
CA ALA A 64 12.98 11.70 2.07
C ALA A 64 13.26 13.06 2.73
N ASP A 65 13.28 14.14 1.92
CA ASP A 65 13.46 15.51 2.44
C ASP A 65 12.29 15.97 3.31
N ALA A 66 11.09 15.48 3.00
CA ALA A 66 9.85 15.83 3.68
C ALA A 66 8.76 14.79 3.45
N ALA A 67 7.72 14.84 4.30
CA ALA A 67 6.49 14.09 4.11
C ALA A 67 5.27 14.96 4.43
N VAL A 68 4.10 14.57 3.92
CA VAL A 68 2.81 15.18 4.22
C VAL A 68 1.75 14.12 4.44
N LEU A 69 0.93 14.30 5.47
CA LEU A 69 -0.14 13.37 5.86
C LEU A 69 -1.44 13.63 5.09
N PHE A 70 -2.11 12.55 4.76
CA PHE A 70 -3.46 12.51 4.20
C PHE A 70 -4.38 11.65 5.07
N PRO A 71 -5.72 11.83 5.01
CA PRO A 71 -6.66 11.00 5.78
C PRO A 71 -6.59 9.51 5.48
N THR A 72 -6.19 9.14 4.27
CA THR A 72 -6.03 7.75 3.81
C THR A 72 -4.96 7.67 2.71
N GLY A 73 -4.42 6.47 2.45
CA GLY A 73 -3.57 6.23 1.27
C GLY A 73 -4.30 6.51 -0.04
N PHE A 74 -5.62 6.24 -0.10
CA PHE A 74 -6.46 6.61 -1.25
C PHE A 74 -6.43 8.12 -1.51
N ALA A 75 -6.62 8.94 -0.46
CA ALA A 75 -6.57 10.39 -0.56
C ALA A 75 -5.16 10.92 -0.93
N ALA A 76 -4.10 10.22 -0.52
CA ALA A 76 -2.72 10.55 -0.87
C ALA A 76 -2.48 10.37 -2.37
N ASN A 77 -2.79 9.20 -2.94
CA ASN A 77 -2.68 8.95 -4.38
C ASN A 77 -3.52 9.91 -5.21
N LEU A 78 -4.80 10.08 -4.84
CA LEU A 78 -5.72 10.98 -5.53
C LEU A 78 -5.18 12.43 -5.51
N GLY A 79 -4.71 12.89 -4.35
CA GLY A 79 -4.18 14.24 -4.18
C GLY A 79 -2.88 14.48 -4.94
N LEU A 80 -1.95 13.53 -4.87
CA LEU A 80 -0.67 13.60 -5.57
C LEU A 80 -0.87 13.65 -7.08
N LEU A 81 -1.56 12.65 -7.65
CA LEU A 81 -1.69 12.53 -9.10
C LEU A 81 -2.56 13.65 -9.71
N ALA A 82 -3.63 14.06 -9.01
CA ALA A 82 -4.43 15.22 -9.42
C ALA A 82 -3.62 16.53 -9.38
N THR A 83 -2.67 16.67 -8.45
CA THR A 83 -1.82 17.88 -8.33
C THR A 83 -0.72 17.90 -9.37
N LEU A 84 -0.09 16.74 -9.65
CA LEU A 84 0.92 16.60 -10.69
C LEU A 84 0.32 16.73 -12.10
N GLY A 85 -0.93 16.26 -12.27
CA GLY A 85 -1.61 16.24 -13.55
C GLY A 85 -1.99 17.65 -14.04
N GLY A 86 -1.81 17.89 -15.35
CA GLY A 86 -2.17 19.13 -16.02
C GLY A 86 -1.73 19.12 -17.47
N THR A 87 -2.03 20.21 -18.19
CA THR A 87 -1.62 20.37 -19.59
C THR A 87 -0.11 20.21 -19.74
N GLY A 88 0.34 19.38 -20.68
CA GLY A 88 1.75 19.11 -20.96
C GLY A 88 2.38 18.08 -20.01
N VAL A 89 1.57 17.38 -19.20
CA VAL A 89 2.00 16.25 -18.39
C VAL A 89 1.47 14.94 -18.98
N VAL A 90 2.31 13.92 -18.98
CA VAL A 90 1.96 12.55 -19.36
C VAL A 90 2.20 11.63 -18.18
N ILE A 91 1.18 10.88 -17.77
CA ILE A 91 1.26 9.89 -16.70
C ILE A 91 1.24 8.50 -17.32
N HIS A 92 2.24 7.68 -16.99
CA HIS A 92 2.33 6.26 -17.36
C HIS A 92 1.99 5.42 -16.14
N SER A 93 0.90 4.67 -16.19
CA SER A 93 0.38 3.87 -15.07
C SER A 93 0.40 2.38 -15.41
N ASP A 94 0.91 1.55 -14.52
CA ASP A 94 0.74 0.10 -14.63
C ASP A 94 -0.75 -0.26 -14.68
N GLU A 95 -1.12 -1.24 -15.50
CA GLU A 95 -2.53 -1.60 -15.71
C GLU A 95 -3.19 -2.26 -14.49
N LEU A 96 -2.41 -2.84 -13.57
CA LEU A 96 -2.89 -3.47 -12.34
C LEU A 96 -2.76 -2.59 -11.10
N ASN A 97 -2.38 -1.33 -11.26
CA ASN A 97 -2.32 -0.37 -10.16
C ASN A 97 -3.62 -0.29 -9.37
N HIS A 98 -3.48 0.02 -8.08
CA HIS A 98 -4.59 0.19 -7.15
C HIS A 98 -5.62 1.23 -7.63
N ALA A 99 -6.89 1.03 -7.27
CA ALA A 99 -8.01 1.90 -7.66
C ALA A 99 -7.77 3.39 -7.35
N SER A 100 -7.07 3.72 -6.25
CA SER A 100 -6.72 5.11 -5.90
C SER A 100 -5.78 5.76 -6.92
N ILE A 101 -4.86 5.01 -7.49
CA ILE A 101 -3.96 5.47 -8.56
C ILE A 101 -4.77 5.66 -9.84
N ILE A 102 -5.65 4.71 -10.18
CA ILE A 102 -6.54 4.82 -11.35
C ILE A 102 -7.41 6.06 -11.25
N ASP A 103 -8.02 6.34 -10.09
CA ASP A 103 -8.88 7.51 -9.88
C ASP A 103 -8.06 8.80 -9.84
N GLY A 104 -6.83 8.78 -9.28
CA GLY A 104 -5.88 9.87 -9.37
C GLY A 104 -5.51 10.22 -10.82
N CYS A 105 -5.27 9.21 -11.66
CA CYS A 105 -5.05 9.37 -13.09
C CYS A 105 -6.27 9.93 -13.83
N ARG A 106 -7.49 9.52 -13.44
CA ARG A 106 -8.73 10.10 -14.00
C ARG A 106 -8.85 11.60 -13.67
N MET A 107 -8.54 11.98 -12.43
CA MET A 107 -8.52 13.39 -12.02
C MET A 107 -7.43 14.18 -12.74
N ALA A 108 -6.23 13.61 -12.88
CA ALA A 108 -5.14 14.23 -13.65
C ALA A 108 -5.55 14.48 -15.12
N ARG A 109 -6.24 13.51 -15.74
CA ARG A 109 -6.80 13.64 -17.09
C ARG A 109 -7.84 14.75 -17.18
N ALA A 110 -8.72 14.87 -16.17
CA ALA A 110 -9.70 15.97 -16.10
C ALA A 110 -9.02 17.35 -15.99
N ASN A 111 -7.81 17.41 -15.43
CA ASN A 111 -6.98 18.59 -15.34
C ASN A 111 -6.12 18.85 -16.61
N GLY A 112 -6.23 18.00 -17.65
CA GLY A 112 -5.56 18.16 -18.93
C GLY A 112 -4.31 17.31 -19.15
N ALA A 113 -3.97 16.39 -18.26
CA ALA A 113 -2.88 15.43 -18.47
C ALA A 113 -3.27 14.33 -19.47
N ALA A 114 -2.29 13.83 -20.24
CA ALA A 114 -2.42 12.56 -20.93
C ALA A 114 -2.15 11.41 -19.95
N VAL A 115 -2.86 10.29 -20.10
CA VAL A 115 -2.65 9.12 -19.27
C VAL A 115 -2.56 7.89 -20.16
N HIS A 116 -1.42 7.20 -20.10
CA HIS A 116 -1.14 5.96 -20.81
C HIS A 116 -1.02 4.83 -19.81
N ARG A 117 -1.70 3.71 -20.08
CA ARG A 117 -1.49 2.47 -19.33
C ARG A 117 -0.43 1.64 -20.04
N TYR A 118 0.50 1.08 -19.29
CA TYR A 118 1.41 0.05 -19.80
C TYR A 118 1.01 -1.32 -19.23
N ARG A 119 1.36 -2.38 -19.97
CA ARG A 119 1.08 -3.74 -19.53
C ARG A 119 1.82 -4.03 -18.25
N HIS A 120 1.20 -4.79 -17.37
CA HIS A 120 1.71 -5.12 -16.04
C HIS A 120 3.16 -5.59 -16.08
N LEU A 121 4.03 -4.88 -15.35
CA LEU A 121 5.49 -5.10 -15.24
C LEU A 121 6.26 -5.13 -16.59
N ASP A 122 5.67 -4.66 -17.68
CA ASP A 122 6.27 -4.64 -19.01
C ASP A 122 7.11 -3.37 -19.24
N LEU A 123 8.39 -3.47 -18.94
CA LEU A 123 9.34 -2.36 -19.08
C LEU A 123 9.54 -1.94 -20.54
N ASP A 124 9.47 -2.87 -21.51
CA ASP A 124 9.62 -2.55 -22.94
C ASP A 124 8.44 -1.74 -23.45
N HIS A 125 7.22 -2.09 -23.00
CA HIS A 125 6.03 -1.30 -23.31
C HIS A 125 6.11 0.09 -22.67
N LEU A 126 6.57 0.18 -21.42
CA LEU A 126 6.78 1.47 -20.76
C LEU A 126 7.84 2.31 -21.46
N ALA A 127 8.98 1.73 -21.85
CA ALA A 127 10.03 2.42 -22.60
C ALA A 127 9.51 3.01 -23.91
N THR A 128 8.72 2.22 -24.64
CA THR A 128 8.07 2.67 -25.88
C THR A 128 7.16 3.89 -25.63
N ASN A 129 6.36 3.84 -24.56
CA ASN A 129 5.46 4.93 -24.19
C ASN A 129 6.23 6.20 -23.77
N LEU A 130 7.31 6.05 -22.99
CA LEU A 130 8.16 7.16 -22.57
C LEU A 130 8.83 7.85 -23.78
N ALA A 131 9.40 7.04 -24.69
CA ALA A 131 10.06 7.55 -25.90
C ALA A 131 9.07 8.28 -26.83
N ALA A 132 7.85 7.77 -26.97
CA ALA A 132 6.81 8.40 -27.79
C ALA A 132 6.32 9.76 -27.23
N ASN A 133 6.61 10.07 -25.97
CA ASN A 133 6.22 11.31 -25.30
C ASN A 133 7.43 12.17 -24.90
N ALA A 134 8.56 11.99 -25.57
CA ALA A 134 9.77 12.79 -25.33
C ALA A 134 9.48 14.29 -25.43
N GLY A 135 10.00 15.07 -24.47
CA GLY A 135 9.77 16.50 -24.35
C GLY A 135 8.54 16.92 -23.54
N ALA A 136 7.65 16.00 -23.18
CA ALA A 136 6.61 16.22 -22.17
C ALA A 136 7.20 16.05 -20.75
N ARG A 137 6.54 16.63 -19.74
CA ARG A 137 6.80 16.29 -18.34
C ARG A 137 6.17 14.91 -18.06
N GLN A 138 6.97 13.93 -17.72
CA GLN A 138 6.52 12.55 -17.60
C GLN A 138 6.51 12.08 -16.14
N VAL A 139 5.51 11.31 -15.76
CA VAL A 139 5.35 10.68 -14.46
C VAL A 139 5.06 9.21 -14.70
N VAL A 140 5.85 8.33 -14.12
CA VAL A 140 5.56 6.89 -14.03
C VAL A 140 5.00 6.60 -12.66
N VAL A 141 3.91 5.83 -12.57
CA VAL A 141 3.31 5.45 -11.29
C VAL A 141 3.02 3.95 -11.25
N THR A 142 3.40 3.31 -10.13
CA THR A 142 3.22 1.87 -9.90
C THR A 142 3.02 1.55 -8.42
N ASP A 143 2.33 0.45 -8.11
CA ASP A 143 2.45 -0.20 -6.80
C ASP A 143 3.83 -0.87 -6.70
N THR A 144 4.46 -0.85 -5.52
CA THR A 144 5.68 -1.63 -5.25
C THR A 144 5.36 -3.11 -5.12
N VAL A 145 4.28 -3.43 -4.39
CA VAL A 145 3.74 -4.79 -4.25
C VAL A 145 2.27 -4.75 -4.62
N PHE A 146 1.86 -5.53 -5.62
CA PHE A 146 0.50 -5.51 -6.14
C PHE A 146 -0.47 -6.25 -5.22
N SER A 147 -1.58 -5.61 -4.90
CA SER A 147 -2.50 -6.02 -3.84
C SER A 147 -3.22 -7.34 -4.06
N MET A 148 -3.37 -7.79 -5.32
CA MET A 148 -4.14 -9.00 -5.68
C MET A 148 -3.24 -10.17 -6.07
N ASP A 149 -2.03 -9.89 -6.50
CA ASP A 149 -1.07 -10.88 -7.02
C ASP A 149 0.12 -11.08 -6.08
N GLY A 150 0.48 -10.06 -5.30
CA GLY A 150 1.59 -10.12 -4.36
C GLY A 150 2.97 -10.09 -5.02
N ASP A 151 3.01 -9.86 -6.33
CA ASP A 151 4.23 -9.67 -7.09
C ASP A 151 4.83 -8.27 -6.87
N ILE A 152 6.10 -8.11 -7.22
CA ILE A 152 6.90 -6.93 -6.90
C ILE A 152 7.32 -6.21 -8.17
N ALA A 153 7.13 -4.89 -8.21
CA ALA A 153 7.64 -4.06 -9.28
C ALA A 153 9.18 -3.96 -9.24
N PRO A 154 9.86 -4.03 -10.38
CA PRO A 154 11.31 -3.88 -10.48
C PRO A 154 11.71 -2.39 -10.37
N ILE A 155 11.77 -1.88 -9.13
CA ILE A 155 11.91 -0.44 -8.86
C ILE A 155 13.22 0.13 -9.41
N ASP A 156 14.34 -0.59 -9.32
CA ASP A 156 15.64 -0.13 -9.82
C ASP A 156 15.67 0.02 -11.35
N GLU A 157 15.05 -0.92 -12.07
CA GLU A 157 14.91 -0.88 -13.52
C GLU A 157 13.93 0.22 -13.94
N LEU A 158 12.82 0.37 -13.24
CA LEU A 158 11.86 1.46 -13.46
C LEU A 158 12.52 2.82 -13.24
N ALA A 159 13.29 2.98 -12.16
CA ALA A 159 14.01 4.22 -11.87
C ALA A 159 15.06 4.50 -12.96
N SER A 160 15.81 3.48 -13.39
CA SER A 160 16.79 3.63 -14.48
C SER A 160 16.12 4.09 -15.77
N LEU A 161 14.96 3.54 -16.09
CA LEU A 161 14.18 3.93 -17.26
C LEU A 161 13.63 5.37 -17.11
N CYS A 162 13.12 5.73 -15.94
CA CYS A 162 12.68 7.09 -15.64
C CYS A 162 13.80 8.10 -15.79
N ALA A 163 15.01 7.80 -15.29
CA ALA A 163 16.17 8.68 -15.43
C ALA A 163 16.55 8.94 -16.89
N GLN A 164 16.51 7.91 -17.76
CA GLN A 164 16.79 8.03 -19.18
C GLN A 164 15.81 8.97 -19.92
N HIS A 165 14.61 9.14 -19.40
CA HIS A 165 13.53 9.93 -20.00
C HIS A 165 13.15 11.18 -19.20
N ASP A 166 13.95 11.58 -18.19
CA ASP A 166 13.67 12.71 -17.28
C ASP A 166 12.25 12.63 -16.68
N ALA A 167 11.84 11.43 -16.31
CA ALA A 167 10.54 11.15 -15.73
C ALA A 167 10.60 11.03 -14.21
N LEU A 168 9.56 11.51 -13.53
CA LEU A 168 9.35 11.29 -12.09
C LEU A 168 8.81 9.88 -11.86
N LEU A 169 9.38 9.13 -10.92
CA LEU A 169 8.84 7.85 -10.50
C LEU A 169 8.01 8.02 -9.20
N VAL A 170 6.76 7.59 -9.23
CA VAL A 170 5.87 7.51 -8.06
C VAL A 170 5.64 6.04 -7.73
N VAL A 171 5.91 5.65 -6.49
CA VAL A 171 5.72 4.27 -6.00
C VAL A 171 4.73 4.24 -4.84
N ASP A 172 3.72 3.38 -4.92
CA ASP A 172 2.81 3.11 -3.81
C ASP A 172 3.31 1.92 -3.00
N GLU A 173 3.71 2.21 -1.77
CA GLU A 173 4.31 1.26 -0.84
C GLU A 173 3.32 0.66 0.15
N ALA A 174 2.03 0.74 -0.14
CA ALA A 174 0.98 0.30 0.79
C ALA A 174 1.13 -1.16 1.24
N HIS A 175 1.73 -2.02 0.42
CA HIS A 175 1.94 -3.44 0.68
C HIS A 175 3.42 -3.84 0.84
N ALA A 176 4.35 -2.90 0.77
CA ALA A 176 5.80 -3.14 0.80
C ALA A 176 6.35 -3.35 2.21
N VAL A 177 5.79 -4.29 2.97
CA VAL A 177 6.17 -4.54 4.38
C VAL A 177 7.54 -5.20 4.54
N LEU A 178 7.99 -5.97 3.55
CA LEU A 178 9.25 -6.71 3.56
C LEU A 178 10.31 -6.10 2.66
N GLU A 179 9.92 -5.20 1.77
CA GLU A 179 10.80 -4.49 0.87
C GLU A 179 11.42 -3.29 1.59
N PRO A 180 12.71 -3.00 1.38
CA PRO A 180 13.28 -1.76 1.84
C PRO A 180 12.63 -0.58 1.10
N PRO A 181 12.44 0.58 1.76
CA PRO A 181 11.97 1.75 1.05
C PRO A 181 13.00 2.15 -0.03
N PRO A 182 12.55 2.50 -1.25
CA PRO A 182 13.46 2.98 -2.28
C PRO A 182 14.09 4.30 -1.84
N GLU A 183 15.34 4.51 -2.24
CA GLU A 183 16.01 5.78 -2.03
C GLU A 183 15.28 6.92 -2.78
N PRO A 184 15.32 8.16 -2.28
CA PRO A 184 14.66 9.31 -2.94
C PRO A 184 15.25 9.63 -4.33
N LEU A 185 16.47 9.21 -4.59
CA LEU A 185 17.16 9.32 -5.87
C LEU A 185 17.74 7.95 -6.22
N VAL A 186 17.13 7.26 -7.16
CA VAL A 186 17.58 5.93 -7.63
C VAL A 186 18.04 6.06 -9.07
N ASN A 187 19.28 5.68 -9.34
CA ASN A 187 19.86 5.68 -10.69
C ASN A 187 19.69 7.00 -11.45
N GLY A 188 19.53 8.13 -10.75
CA GLY A 188 19.31 9.45 -11.32
C GLY A 188 17.83 9.88 -11.46
N ALA A 189 16.87 9.01 -11.20
CA ALA A 189 15.45 9.36 -11.13
C ALA A 189 15.05 9.83 -9.73
N ILE A 190 14.21 10.85 -9.66
CA ILE A 190 13.54 11.25 -8.42
C ILE A 190 12.43 10.24 -8.14
N VAL A 191 12.43 9.65 -6.93
CA VAL A 191 11.42 8.72 -6.46
C VAL A 191 10.55 9.41 -5.41
N VAL A 192 9.24 9.39 -5.63
CA VAL A 192 8.22 9.86 -4.69
C VAL A 192 7.49 8.65 -4.12
N GLN A 193 7.46 8.54 -2.81
CA GLN A 193 6.85 7.43 -2.11
C GLN A 193 5.46 7.82 -1.61
N VAL A 194 4.47 7.01 -1.93
CA VAL A 194 3.12 7.07 -1.35
C VAL A 194 2.95 5.89 -0.44
N GLY A 195 2.32 6.07 0.71
CA GLY A 195 2.08 4.97 1.61
C GLY A 195 0.80 5.12 2.43
N THR A 196 0.49 4.07 3.16
CA THR A 196 -0.64 4.04 4.07
C THR A 196 -0.20 3.75 5.51
N LEU A 197 -0.92 4.34 6.46
CA LEU A 197 -0.76 4.04 7.88
C LEU A 197 -1.68 2.88 8.32
N SER A 198 -2.60 2.44 7.44
CA SER A 198 -3.71 1.56 7.81
C SER A 198 -3.45 0.06 7.60
N LYS A 199 -2.28 -0.31 7.15
CA LYS A 199 -1.89 -1.71 6.94
C LYS A 199 -0.78 -2.08 7.93
N THR A 200 0.46 -2.09 7.49
CA THR A 200 1.64 -2.45 8.31
C THR A 200 1.74 -1.66 9.63
N LEU A 201 1.34 -0.38 9.64
CA LEU A 201 1.43 0.47 10.84
C LEU A 201 0.18 0.41 11.75
N GLY A 202 -0.86 -0.32 11.37
CA GLY A 202 -2.01 -0.59 12.22
C GLY A 202 -2.86 0.61 12.66
N ALA A 203 -2.76 1.76 11.96
CA ALA A 203 -3.49 3.00 12.25
C ALA A 203 -4.37 3.41 11.07
N LEU A 204 -4.88 4.64 11.03
CA LEU A 204 -5.59 5.18 9.87
C LEU A 204 -4.86 6.41 9.33
N GLY A 205 -4.69 6.47 8.00
CA GLY A 205 -4.07 7.59 7.30
C GLY A 205 -3.31 7.15 6.06
N GLY A 206 -2.72 8.14 5.40
CA GLY A 206 -1.79 7.97 4.30
C GLY A 206 -0.75 9.08 4.30
N PHE A 207 0.27 8.95 3.47
CA PHE A 207 1.30 9.96 3.33
C PHE A 207 1.87 9.99 1.92
N VAL A 208 2.50 11.12 1.60
CA VAL A 208 3.43 11.25 0.49
C VAL A 208 4.76 11.71 1.07
N ALA A 209 5.86 11.05 0.69
CA ALA A 209 7.22 11.41 1.06
C ALA A 209 8.06 11.63 -0.21
N GLY A 210 8.91 12.68 -0.20
CA GLY A 210 9.71 13.04 -1.37
C GLY A 210 10.41 14.38 -1.23
N PRO A 211 10.82 15.02 -2.35
CA PRO A 211 11.47 16.30 -2.33
C PRO A 211 10.63 17.39 -1.66
N ARG A 212 11.25 18.24 -0.85
CA ARG A 212 10.59 19.35 -0.13
C ARG A 212 9.69 20.18 -1.05
N SER A 213 10.16 20.54 -2.23
CA SER A 213 9.40 21.34 -3.19
C SER A 213 8.10 20.69 -3.65
N LEU A 214 8.09 19.35 -3.79
CA LEU A 214 6.88 18.60 -4.10
C LEU A 214 5.91 18.57 -2.91
N ILE A 215 6.43 18.36 -1.71
CA ILE A 215 5.59 18.36 -0.49
C ILE A 215 4.95 19.74 -0.28
N ASP A 216 5.71 20.82 -0.45
CA ASP A 216 5.18 22.18 -0.39
C ASP A 216 4.12 22.45 -1.47
N LEU A 217 4.30 21.90 -2.68
CA LEU A 217 3.28 21.96 -3.72
C LEU A 217 1.99 21.25 -3.29
N LEU A 218 2.09 20.04 -2.69
CA LEU A 218 0.93 19.29 -2.22
C LEU A 218 0.18 20.01 -1.11
N VAL A 219 0.88 20.58 -0.13
CA VAL A 219 0.29 21.38 0.96
C VAL A 219 -0.51 22.56 0.39
N ASN A 220 -0.05 23.18 -0.71
CA ASN A 220 -0.68 24.34 -1.31
C ASN A 220 -1.71 24.04 -2.39
N ARG A 221 -1.75 22.83 -2.96
CA ARG A 221 -2.56 22.53 -4.14
C ARG A 221 -3.39 21.24 -4.03
N ALA A 222 -3.00 20.27 -3.22
CA ALA A 222 -3.71 19.00 -3.11
C ALA A 222 -5.07 19.18 -2.44
N ARG A 223 -6.15 19.06 -3.20
CA ARG A 223 -7.51 19.24 -2.71
C ARG A 223 -7.89 18.27 -1.59
N THR A 224 -7.37 17.05 -1.65
CA THR A 224 -7.60 16.01 -0.62
C THR A 224 -6.84 16.27 0.69
N TYR A 225 -5.92 17.23 0.70
CA TYR A 225 -5.27 17.77 1.89
C TYR A 225 -5.96 19.05 2.39
N ILE A 226 -6.27 19.99 1.50
CA ILE A 226 -6.76 21.33 1.84
C ILE A 226 -8.21 21.26 2.34
N PHE A 227 -9.08 20.50 1.66
CA PHE A 227 -10.54 20.51 1.86
C PHE A 227 -11.04 19.28 2.64
N THR A 228 -10.21 18.72 3.50
CA THR A 228 -10.57 17.61 4.37
C THR A 228 -10.20 17.91 5.82
N THR A 229 -10.86 17.26 6.76
CA THR A 229 -10.46 17.29 8.16
C THR A 229 -9.09 16.62 8.32
N ALA A 230 -8.25 17.18 9.18
CA ALA A 230 -6.94 16.58 9.53
C ALA A 230 -7.11 15.15 10.08
N PRO A 231 -6.13 14.25 9.89
CA PRO A 231 -6.12 12.95 10.54
C PRO A 231 -6.34 13.05 12.06
N SER A 232 -6.90 12.01 12.65
CA SER A 232 -7.11 12.00 14.11
C SER A 232 -5.75 12.01 14.83
N PRO A 233 -5.62 12.75 15.96
CA PRO A 233 -4.40 12.69 16.75
C PRO A 233 -4.09 11.29 17.28
N ALA A 234 -5.12 10.48 17.56
CA ALA A 234 -4.97 9.09 18.01
C ALA A 234 -4.30 8.22 16.95
N ASP A 235 -4.82 8.26 15.71
CA ASP A 235 -4.22 7.52 14.59
C ASP A 235 -2.80 8.00 14.28
N SER A 236 -2.56 9.32 14.36
CA SER A 236 -1.23 9.88 14.12
C SER A 236 -0.22 9.42 15.17
N ALA A 237 -0.62 9.37 16.45
CA ALA A 237 0.25 8.89 17.54
C ALA A 237 0.48 7.37 17.45
N ALA A 238 -0.56 6.61 17.11
CA ALA A 238 -0.46 5.18 16.86
C ALA A 238 0.54 4.89 15.73
N ALA A 239 0.42 5.58 14.59
CA ALA A 239 1.32 5.42 13.46
C ALA A 239 2.77 5.79 13.82
N LEU A 240 2.99 6.88 14.57
CA LEU A 240 4.31 7.27 15.03
C LEU A 240 4.94 6.21 15.95
N ALA A 241 4.15 5.64 16.87
CA ALA A 241 4.59 4.55 17.72
C ALA A 241 4.90 3.30 16.91
N ALA A 242 4.06 2.96 15.93
CA ALA A 242 4.26 1.83 15.03
C ALA A 242 5.54 1.96 14.18
N ILE A 243 5.87 3.15 13.66
CA ILE A 243 7.14 3.39 12.94
C ILE A 243 8.34 3.07 13.85
N ARG A 244 8.30 3.49 15.13
CA ARG A 244 9.37 3.19 16.07
C ARG A 244 9.51 1.69 16.34
N VAL A 245 8.40 0.96 16.44
CA VAL A 245 8.42 -0.52 16.54
C VAL A 245 9.02 -1.13 15.28
N VAL A 246 8.56 -0.73 14.08
CA VAL A 246 9.07 -1.27 12.81
C VAL A 246 10.58 -1.06 12.65
N GLN A 247 11.11 0.06 13.13
CA GLN A 247 12.55 0.38 13.07
C GLN A 247 13.38 -0.26 14.20
N SER A 248 12.78 -0.97 15.13
CA SER A 248 13.45 -1.62 16.26
C SER A 248 13.83 -3.07 15.97
N GLU A 249 14.57 -3.70 16.90
CA GLU A 249 14.86 -5.15 16.87
C GLU A 249 13.57 -5.98 16.90
N GLU A 250 12.53 -5.53 17.59
CA GLU A 250 11.22 -6.18 17.62
C GLU A 250 10.59 -6.17 16.22
N GLY A 251 10.63 -5.05 15.51
CA GLY A 251 10.15 -4.94 14.13
C GLY A 251 10.89 -5.88 13.18
N ALA A 252 12.22 -5.98 13.31
CA ALA A 252 13.02 -6.94 12.54
C ALA A 252 12.62 -8.40 12.83
N ALA A 253 12.35 -8.74 14.10
CA ALA A 253 11.87 -10.08 14.49
C ALA A 253 10.48 -10.37 13.92
N LEU A 254 9.56 -9.39 13.92
CA LEU A 254 8.23 -9.54 13.30
C LEU A 254 8.33 -9.76 11.79
N GLN A 255 9.16 -9.00 11.08
CA GLN A 255 9.40 -9.20 9.66
C GLN A 255 10.01 -10.58 9.36
N GLN A 256 10.95 -11.04 10.19
CA GLN A 256 11.55 -12.36 10.04
C GLN A 256 10.49 -13.47 10.23
N ARG A 257 9.62 -13.35 11.24
CA ARG A 257 8.51 -14.28 11.46
C ARG A 257 7.57 -14.29 10.26
N LEU A 258 7.23 -13.14 9.71
CA LEU A 258 6.39 -13.04 8.52
C LEU A 258 7.02 -13.77 7.33
N ARG A 259 8.34 -13.59 7.09
CA ARG A 259 9.08 -14.35 6.04
C ARG A 259 9.03 -15.86 6.28
N GLN A 260 9.13 -16.31 7.53
CA GLN A 260 9.02 -17.74 7.87
C GLN A 260 7.61 -18.28 7.56
N HIS A 261 6.56 -17.50 7.86
CA HIS A 261 5.17 -17.86 7.52
C HIS A 261 4.99 -17.97 6.01
N ILE A 262 5.50 -17.00 5.24
CA ILE A 262 5.45 -17.03 3.77
C ILE A 262 6.14 -18.30 3.24
N ALA A 263 7.36 -18.58 3.71
CA ALA A 263 8.12 -19.75 3.27
C ALA A 263 7.41 -21.09 3.57
N ARG A 264 6.58 -21.16 4.62
CA ARG A 264 5.79 -22.35 4.95
C ARG A 264 4.55 -22.53 4.07
N VAL A 265 3.89 -21.41 3.69
CA VAL A 265 2.66 -21.44 2.89
C VAL A 265 2.97 -21.49 1.40
N ALA A 266 3.91 -20.67 0.93
CA ALA A 266 4.31 -20.55 -0.47
C ALA A 266 5.83 -20.34 -0.58
N PRO A 267 6.64 -21.40 -0.59
CA PRO A 267 8.09 -21.30 -0.70
C PRO A 267 8.54 -20.48 -1.92
N GLY A 268 9.35 -19.47 -1.68
CA GLY A 268 9.87 -18.56 -2.73
C GLY A 268 8.95 -17.42 -3.12
N HIS A 269 7.73 -17.32 -2.54
CA HIS A 269 6.85 -16.16 -2.79
C HIS A 269 7.43 -14.89 -2.13
N PRO A 270 7.44 -13.73 -2.84
CA PRO A 270 8.18 -12.56 -2.35
C PRO A 270 7.43 -11.76 -1.28
N SER A 271 6.11 -11.85 -1.19
CA SER A 271 5.29 -10.99 -0.35
C SER A 271 4.32 -11.78 0.54
N PRO A 272 3.70 -11.16 1.56
CA PRO A 272 2.70 -11.82 2.40
C PRO A 272 1.33 -11.99 1.74
N ILE A 273 1.16 -11.55 0.50
CA ILE A 273 -0.06 -11.68 -0.28
C ILE A 273 0.12 -12.85 -1.23
N ILE A 274 -0.56 -13.96 -0.97
CA ILE A 274 -0.41 -15.21 -1.74
C ILE A 274 -1.72 -15.48 -2.49
N PRO A 275 -1.74 -15.37 -3.83
CA PRO A 275 -2.90 -15.74 -4.63
C PRO A 275 -2.93 -17.24 -4.88
N VAL A 276 -4.09 -17.86 -4.72
CA VAL A 276 -4.37 -19.22 -5.21
C VAL A 276 -5.38 -19.11 -6.33
N ILE A 277 -4.89 -19.15 -7.57
CA ILE A 277 -5.71 -18.95 -8.77
C ILE A 277 -6.59 -20.18 -9.01
N LEU A 278 -7.91 -19.99 -9.07
CA LEU A 278 -8.90 -21.05 -9.26
C LEU A 278 -9.67 -20.92 -10.59
N GLY A 279 -9.50 -19.78 -11.26
CA GLY A 279 -10.09 -19.51 -12.59
C GLY A 279 -11.50 -18.96 -12.51
N ASP A 280 -12.50 -19.78 -12.30
CA ASP A 280 -13.90 -19.36 -12.26
C ASP A 280 -14.36 -18.86 -10.87
N GLU A 281 -15.46 -18.10 -10.88
CA GLU A 281 -16.00 -17.50 -9.65
C GLU A 281 -16.60 -18.51 -8.69
N GLY A 282 -17.24 -19.56 -9.23
CA GLY A 282 -17.87 -20.61 -8.44
C GLY A 282 -16.86 -21.40 -7.65
N SER A 283 -15.77 -21.82 -8.27
CA SER A 283 -14.64 -22.51 -7.62
C SER A 283 -14.00 -21.66 -6.52
N ALA A 284 -13.78 -20.37 -6.78
CA ALA A 284 -13.21 -19.47 -5.79
C ALA A 284 -14.13 -19.29 -4.57
N LEU A 285 -15.44 -19.16 -4.79
CA LEU A 285 -16.42 -19.05 -3.70
C LEU A 285 -16.53 -20.35 -2.90
N ALA A 286 -16.60 -21.51 -3.56
CA ALA A 286 -16.67 -22.81 -2.92
C ALA A 286 -15.43 -23.07 -2.04
N ALA A 287 -14.23 -22.78 -2.57
CA ALA A 287 -13.00 -22.91 -1.81
C ALA A 287 -12.95 -21.98 -0.58
N SER A 288 -13.36 -20.72 -0.73
CA SER A 288 -13.44 -19.76 0.40
C SER A 288 -14.44 -20.26 1.47
N GLN A 289 -15.60 -20.77 1.05
CA GLN A 289 -16.61 -21.32 1.96
C GLN A 289 -16.07 -22.57 2.68
N ARG A 290 -15.38 -23.46 1.98
CA ARG A 290 -14.78 -24.66 2.57
C ARG A 290 -13.73 -24.31 3.63
N LEU A 291 -12.87 -23.32 3.37
CA LEU A 291 -11.92 -22.82 4.37
C LEU A 291 -12.63 -22.22 5.59
N LEU A 292 -13.71 -21.47 5.36
CA LEU A 292 -14.49 -20.88 6.44
C LEU A 292 -15.15 -21.95 7.34
N GLU A 293 -15.59 -23.07 6.80
CA GLU A 293 -16.10 -24.23 7.56
C GLU A 293 -15.03 -24.81 8.48
N LEU A 294 -13.76 -24.77 8.06
CA LEU A 294 -12.59 -25.15 8.85
C LEU A 294 -12.14 -24.06 9.85
N GLY A 295 -12.86 -22.93 9.93
CA GLY A 295 -12.52 -21.80 10.81
C GLY A 295 -11.46 -20.86 10.26
N LEU A 296 -11.14 -20.92 8.95
CA LEU A 296 -10.14 -20.10 8.28
C LEU A 296 -10.83 -19.11 7.33
N LEU A 297 -10.71 -17.80 7.60
CA LEU A 297 -11.29 -16.77 6.77
C LEU A 297 -10.29 -16.36 5.68
N VAL A 298 -10.51 -16.83 4.45
CA VAL A 298 -9.74 -16.50 3.26
C VAL A 298 -10.70 -15.97 2.18
N PRO A 299 -10.59 -14.70 1.72
CA PRO A 299 -11.54 -14.13 0.79
C PRO A 299 -11.34 -14.67 -0.64
N ALA A 300 -12.45 -14.90 -1.34
CA ALA A 300 -12.49 -15.10 -2.78
C ALA A 300 -12.50 -13.75 -3.50
N ILE A 301 -11.54 -13.52 -4.37
CA ILE A 301 -11.45 -12.33 -5.23
C ILE A 301 -11.92 -12.71 -6.64
N ARG A 302 -12.81 -11.88 -7.19
CA ARG A 302 -13.54 -12.15 -8.43
C ARG A 302 -13.63 -10.88 -9.29
N PRO A 303 -14.04 -10.98 -10.55
CA PRO A 303 -14.40 -9.82 -11.34
C PRO A 303 -15.43 -8.92 -10.62
N PRO A 304 -15.33 -7.57 -10.72
CA PRO A 304 -14.40 -6.83 -11.59
C PRO A 304 -13.02 -6.53 -10.97
N THR A 305 -12.73 -7.02 -9.75
CA THR A 305 -11.45 -6.75 -9.07
C THR A 305 -10.27 -7.40 -9.80
N VAL A 306 -10.49 -8.58 -10.37
CA VAL A 306 -9.53 -9.31 -11.20
C VAL A 306 -10.17 -9.65 -12.55
N ALA A 307 -9.38 -10.05 -13.53
CA ALA A 307 -9.89 -10.39 -14.86
C ALA A 307 -10.81 -11.62 -14.81
N VAL A 308 -11.72 -11.73 -15.79
CA VAL A 308 -12.55 -12.94 -15.99
C VAL A 308 -11.64 -14.13 -16.21
N GLY A 309 -11.92 -15.25 -15.54
CA GLY A 309 -11.10 -16.47 -15.62
C GLY A 309 -9.86 -16.45 -14.70
N SER A 310 -9.70 -15.44 -13.84
CA SER A 310 -8.60 -15.33 -12.89
C SER A 310 -9.05 -15.18 -11.44
N SER A 311 -10.27 -15.65 -11.14
CA SER A 311 -10.79 -15.68 -9.75
C SER A 311 -9.89 -16.51 -8.85
N ARG A 312 -9.70 -16.08 -7.62
CA ARG A 312 -8.68 -16.61 -6.71
C ARG A 312 -9.08 -16.52 -5.26
N LEU A 313 -8.46 -17.32 -4.42
CA LEU A 313 -8.31 -16.99 -3.01
C LEU A 313 -7.16 -15.99 -2.85
N ARG A 314 -7.34 -14.97 -2.01
CA ARG A 314 -6.27 -14.04 -1.63
C ARG A 314 -5.91 -14.24 -0.18
N ILE A 315 -4.81 -14.94 0.07
CA ILE A 315 -4.29 -15.16 1.41
C ILE A 315 -3.43 -13.97 1.79
N ALA A 316 -3.68 -13.38 2.96
CA ALA A 316 -2.83 -12.36 3.56
C ALA A 316 -2.25 -12.88 4.87
N LEU A 317 -0.95 -13.03 4.93
CA LEU A 317 -0.23 -13.50 6.11
C LEU A 317 0.15 -12.34 7.04
N SER A 318 0.17 -12.62 8.35
CA SER A 318 0.59 -11.68 9.38
C SER A 318 1.61 -12.33 10.30
N ALA A 319 2.55 -11.54 10.83
CA ALA A 319 3.45 -11.98 11.90
C ALA A 319 2.71 -12.36 13.20
N ALA A 320 1.46 -11.90 13.35
CA ALA A 320 0.61 -12.23 14.49
C ALA A 320 0.00 -13.63 14.41
N HIS A 321 0.02 -14.29 13.26
CA HIS A 321 -0.43 -15.68 13.17
C HIS A 321 0.48 -16.60 14.00
N THR A 322 -0.10 -17.60 14.65
CA THR A 322 0.66 -18.64 15.33
C THR A 322 1.12 -19.73 14.36
N ASP A 323 2.12 -20.52 14.77
CA ASP A 323 2.61 -21.65 13.97
C ASP A 323 1.51 -22.69 13.70
N ASP A 324 0.62 -22.93 14.67
CA ASP A 324 -0.51 -23.85 14.53
C ASP A 324 -1.54 -23.30 13.52
N GLN A 325 -1.80 -21.99 13.52
CA GLN A 325 -2.70 -21.36 12.54
C GLN A 325 -2.14 -21.46 11.12
N ILE A 326 -0.83 -21.27 10.95
CA ILE A 326 -0.15 -21.45 9.66
C ILE A 326 -0.19 -22.93 9.22
N ALA A 327 0.05 -23.86 10.13
CA ALA A 327 -0.06 -25.30 9.83
C ALA A 327 -1.48 -25.68 9.38
N ALA A 328 -2.51 -25.22 10.10
CA ALA A 328 -3.90 -25.46 9.74
C ALA A 328 -4.25 -24.89 8.35
N LEU A 329 -3.73 -23.71 7.99
CA LEU A 329 -3.92 -23.16 6.65
C LEU A 329 -3.26 -24.04 5.59
N VAL A 330 -2.02 -24.47 5.79
CA VAL A 330 -1.28 -25.32 4.83
C VAL A 330 -2.01 -26.65 4.60
N ASP A 331 -2.48 -27.29 5.68
CA ASP A 331 -3.22 -28.56 5.59
C ASP A 331 -4.56 -28.37 4.86
N ALA A 332 -5.29 -27.28 5.15
CA ALA A 332 -6.55 -26.98 4.47
C ALA A 332 -6.36 -26.68 2.97
N LEU A 333 -5.27 -25.98 2.58
CA LEU A 333 -4.95 -25.74 1.17
C LEU A 333 -4.65 -27.05 0.41
N ARG A 334 -3.91 -27.98 1.02
CA ARG A 334 -3.65 -29.30 0.44
C ARG A 334 -4.93 -30.12 0.22
N MET A 335 -5.91 -30.04 1.14
CA MET A 335 -7.22 -30.70 0.95
C MET A 335 -7.95 -30.12 -0.27
N LEU A 336 -7.91 -28.80 -0.48
CA LEU A 336 -8.53 -28.19 -1.68
C LEU A 336 -7.91 -28.69 -2.99
N GLU A 337 -6.59 -28.92 -3.02
CA GLU A 337 -5.90 -29.45 -4.20
C GLU A 337 -6.32 -30.89 -4.51
N THR A 338 -6.54 -31.71 -3.49
CA THR A 338 -6.96 -33.11 -3.67
C THR A 338 -8.42 -33.25 -4.09
N ASP A 339 -9.31 -32.38 -3.58
CA ASP A 339 -10.75 -32.39 -3.90
C ASP A 339 -11.02 -31.80 -5.32
N GLY A 340 -10.17 -30.89 -5.82
CA GLY A 340 -10.29 -30.29 -7.16
C GLY A 340 -9.72 -31.13 -8.32
N GLY A 341 -9.11 -32.28 -8.02
CA GLY A 341 -8.51 -33.20 -9.00
C GLY A 341 -9.40 -34.36 -9.43
N GLN A 342 -10.70 -34.37 -9.06
CA GLN A 342 -11.67 -35.42 -9.46
C GLN A 342 -12.65 -34.93 -10.53
#